data_c71135522baa8c4d1f0d59ac82470eab
#
_entry.id   c71135522baa8c4d1f0d59ac82470eab
#
_cell.length_a   1.000
_cell.length_b   1.000
_cell.length_c   1.000
_cell.angle_alpha   90.00
_cell.angle_beta   90.00
_cell.angle_gamma   90.00
#
_symmetry.space_group_name_H-M   'P 1'
#
loop_
_entity.id
_entity.type
_entity.pdbx_description
1 polymer ?
#
loop_
_entity_poly.entity_id
_entity_poly.type
_entity_poly.pdbx_seq_one_letter_code
_entity_poly.pdbx_strand_id
1 'polypeptide(L)'
;MAGSGLITIAEYAKLMAMEDIRRPPIEMFAKSTDVFDAMPFEGLKGSVFVYYRQAVLPTPQFRAINEGSSSGHGTITPLQENTAIIDHDIDVDRAIVDRHGPERRNYEEMMGMTGFGQLFATTFVKGDQSTNARTFNGIQVRSSKYSRDIHNSTASGGAALSLANLDKAINQVNRPTHIIAPYLSRPLWIQLARTTTLSGFVMQEFDVSGDNG
;
A
#
# COMPACT_ATOMS: atom_id res chain seq x y z
N MET A 1 -7.92 1.15 -23.50
CA MET A 1 -7.85 2.10 -22.36
C MET A 1 -6.38 2.37 -22.11
N ALA A 2 -5.93 3.60 -22.26
CA ALA A 2 -4.55 3.96 -22.00
C ALA A 2 -4.30 3.76 -20.49
N GLY A 3 -3.39 2.85 -20.15
CA GLY A 3 -2.92 2.67 -18.78
C GLY A 3 -2.32 3.98 -18.29
N SER A 4 -2.64 4.37 -17.05
CA SER A 4 -1.93 5.45 -16.37
C SER A 4 -0.43 5.13 -16.47
N GLY A 5 0.39 6.10 -16.84
CA GLY A 5 1.84 5.90 -17.04
C GLY A 5 2.63 5.52 -15.77
N LEU A 6 1.97 4.97 -14.77
CA LEU A 6 2.52 4.44 -13.54
C LEU A 6 2.80 2.95 -13.74
N ILE A 7 4.01 2.53 -13.42
CA ILE A 7 4.50 1.16 -13.54
C ILE A 7 4.81 0.59 -12.16
N THR A 8 4.73 -0.72 -12.00
CA THR A 8 5.16 -1.41 -10.78
C THR A 8 6.69 -1.51 -10.72
N ILE A 9 7.24 -1.78 -9.54
CA ILE A 9 8.70 -1.99 -9.37
C ILE A 9 9.15 -3.18 -10.23
N ALA A 10 8.35 -4.25 -10.29
CA ALA A 10 8.65 -5.42 -11.11
C ALA A 10 8.68 -5.09 -12.61
N GLU A 11 7.76 -4.25 -13.10
CA GLU A 11 7.77 -3.77 -14.49
C GLU A 11 8.94 -2.84 -14.75
N TYR A 12 9.28 -1.96 -13.79
CA TYR A 12 10.46 -1.11 -13.88
C TYR A 12 11.75 -1.93 -13.98
N ALA A 13 11.89 -2.99 -13.19
CA ALA A 13 13.04 -3.88 -13.26
C ALA A 13 13.16 -4.58 -14.63
N LYS A 14 12.05 -4.92 -15.28
CA LYS A 14 12.04 -5.48 -16.63
C LYS A 14 12.48 -4.50 -17.71
N LEU A 15 12.24 -3.21 -17.49
CA LEU A 15 12.67 -2.15 -18.43
C LEU A 15 14.16 -1.84 -18.33
N MET A 16 14.83 -2.24 -17.24
CA MET A 16 16.28 -2.05 -17.10
C MET A 16 17.02 -3.02 -18.01
N ALA A 17 18.15 -2.56 -18.56
CA ALA A 17 19.03 -3.42 -19.35
C ALA A 17 19.50 -4.63 -18.51
N MET A 18 19.65 -5.80 -19.15
CA MET A 18 20.09 -7.01 -18.45
C MET A 18 21.46 -6.87 -17.77
N GLU A 19 22.30 -5.99 -18.30
CA GLU A 19 23.63 -5.70 -17.78
C GLU A 19 23.66 -4.67 -16.63
N ASP A 20 22.51 -4.06 -16.28
CA ASP A 20 22.47 -3.10 -15.20
C ASP A 20 22.62 -3.81 -13.84
N ILE A 21 23.70 -3.52 -13.12
CA ILE A 21 24.03 -4.11 -11.83
C ILE A 21 22.94 -3.89 -10.76
N ARG A 22 22.08 -2.89 -10.94
CA ARG A 22 20.98 -2.59 -10.02
C ARG A 22 19.75 -3.46 -10.20
N ARG A 23 19.64 -4.13 -11.35
CA ARG A 23 18.46 -4.94 -11.68
C ARG A 23 18.22 -6.11 -10.72
N PRO A 24 19.21 -6.95 -10.39
CA PRO A 24 18.98 -8.07 -9.48
C PRO A 24 18.47 -7.64 -8.09
N PRO A 25 19.05 -6.63 -7.41
CA PRO A 25 18.52 -6.14 -6.16
C PRO A 25 17.08 -5.62 -6.25
N ILE A 26 16.74 -4.89 -7.32
CA ILE A 26 15.39 -4.36 -7.54
C ILE A 26 14.39 -5.49 -7.75
N GLU A 27 14.73 -6.50 -8.55
CA GLU A 27 13.87 -7.69 -8.77
C GLU A 27 13.65 -8.48 -7.47
N MET A 28 14.69 -8.66 -6.66
CA MET A 28 14.58 -9.32 -5.36
C MET A 28 13.70 -8.54 -4.40
N PHE A 29 13.86 -7.23 -4.33
CA PHE A 29 13.03 -6.36 -3.52
C PHE A 29 11.56 -6.39 -3.96
N ALA A 30 11.30 -6.34 -5.27
CA ALA A 30 9.95 -6.43 -5.82
C ALA A 30 9.26 -7.76 -5.47
N LYS A 31 10.00 -8.87 -5.45
CA LYS A 31 9.48 -10.20 -5.08
C LYS A 31 9.35 -10.43 -3.58
N SER A 32 9.88 -9.53 -2.75
CA SER A 32 9.88 -9.71 -1.30
C SER A 32 8.52 -9.51 -0.64
N THR A 33 7.59 -8.84 -1.31
CA THR A 33 6.24 -8.59 -0.80
C THR A 33 5.24 -8.32 -1.92
N ASP A 34 4.04 -8.90 -1.83
CA ASP A 34 2.93 -8.76 -2.79
C ASP A 34 2.41 -7.31 -2.91
N VAL A 35 2.72 -6.47 -1.91
CA VAL A 35 2.35 -5.05 -1.94
C VAL A 35 2.95 -4.33 -3.15
N PHE A 36 4.15 -4.72 -3.56
CA PHE A 36 4.83 -4.10 -4.69
C PHE A 36 4.21 -4.45 -6.05
N ASP A 37 3.55 -5.59 -6.16
CA ASP A 37 2.86 -6.00 -7.38
C ASP A 37 1.52 -5.24 -7.55
N ALA A 38 0.87 -4.92 -6.44
CA ALA A 38 -0.42 -4.23 -6.45
C ALA A 38 -0.31 -2.70 -6.56
N MET A 39 0.84 -2.10 -6.18
CA MET A 39 1.00 -0.65 -6.06
C MET A 39 1.81 -0.09 -7.23
N PRO A 40 1.32 0.96 -7.91
CA PRO A 40 2.10 1.70 -8.87
C PRO A 40 3.14 2.58 -8.16
N PHE A 41 4.32 2.70 -8.73
CA PHE A 41 5.42 3.52 -8.24
C PHE A 41 5.76 4.62 -9.22
N GLU A 42 6.13 5.77 -8.69
CA GLU A 42 6.59 6.92 -9.47
C GLU A 42 7.93 7.43 -8.93
N GLY A 43 8.84 7.74 -9.83
CA GLY A 43 10.14 8.30 -9.46
C GLY A 43 10.01 9.74 -8.98
N LEU A 44 10.50 10.02 -7.77
CA LEU A 44 10.52 11.36 -7.18
C LEU A 44 11.90 11.99 -7.35
N LYS A 45 11.93 13.25 -7.81
CA LYS A 45 13.13 14.09 -7.80
C LYS A 45 13.06 15.04 -6.61
N GLY A 46 13.92 14.84 -5.62
CA GLY A 46 13.99 15.67 -4.42
C GLY A 46 13.58 14.92 -3.15
N SER A 47 13.60 15.62 -2.02
CA SER A 47 13.34 15.08 -0.69
C SER A 47 11.91 15.30 -0.19
N VAL A 48 11.09 16.04 -0.93
CA VAL A 48 9.73 16.41 -0.53
C VAL A 48 8.79 16.19 -1.70
N PHE A 49 7.69 15.49 -1.44
CA PHE A 49 6.58 15.34 -2.38
C PHE A 49 5.45 16.30 -1.99
N VAL A 50 5.09 17.18 -2.90
CA VAL A 50 4.00 18.16 -2.71
C VAL A 50 2.81 17.73 -3.56
N TYR A 51 1.66 17.62 -2.94
CA TYR A 51 0.40 17.36 -3.63
C TYR A 51 -0.72 18.28 -3.15
N TYR A 52 -1.72 18.47 -3.99
CA TYR A 52 -2.81 19.39 -3.75
C TYR A 52 -4.10 18.64 -3.48
N ARG A 53 -4.79 19.04 -2.43
CA ARG A 53 -6.10 18.50 -2.08
C ARG A 53 -7.16 19.57 -2.20
N GLN A 54 -8.26 19.28 -2.86
CA GLN A 54 -9.44 20.13 -2.84
C GLN A 54 -10.08 20.06 -1.44
N ALA A 55 -10.11 21.19 -0.74
CA ALA A 55 -10.69 21.29 0.60
C ALA A 55 -12.18 21.63 0.51
N VAL A 56 -12.54 22.58 -0.35
CA VAL A 56 -13.94 23.03 -0.55
C VAL A 56 -14.20 23.16 -2.05
N LEU A 57 -15.32 22.63 -2.49
CA LEU A 57 -15.83 22.86 -3.85
C LEU A 57 -16.69 24.13 -3.86
N PRO A 58 -16.63 24.93 -4.93
CA PRO A 58 -17.57 26.02 -5.10
C PRO A 58 -19.01 25.50 -5.17
N THR A 59 -19.93 26.17 -4.50
CA THR A 59 -21.34 25.77 -4.48
C THR A 59 -22.10 26.55 -5.55
N PRO A 60 -22.50 25.91 -6.65
CA PRO A 60 -23.36 26.54 -7.65
C PRO A 60 -24.77 26.78 -7.07
N GLN A 61 -25.45 27.82 -7.54
CA GLN A 61 -26.80 28.15 -7.11
C GLN A 61 -27.72 28.32 -8.33
N PHE A 62 -28.99 27.94 -8.14
CA PHE A 62 -30.03 28.29 -9.09
C PHE A 62 -30.48 29.75 -8.83
N ARG A 63 -30.72 30.50 -9.88
CA ARG A 63 -31.24 31.86 -9.79
C ARG A 63 -32.44 32.07 -10.67
N ALA A 64 -33.33 32.98 -10.26
CA ALA A 64 -34.43 33.45 -11.10
C ALA A 64 -33.96 34.53 -12.08
N ILE A 65 -34.83 34.88 -13.03
CA ILE A 65 -34.61 35.98 -13.97
C ILE A 65 -34.51 37.26 -13.16
N ASN A 66 -33.53 38.13 -13.44
CA ASN A 66 -33.21 39.38 -12.74
C ASN A 66 -32.69 39.24 -11.29
N GLU A 67 -32.33 38.05 -10.87
CA GLU A 67 -31.70 37.81 -9.57
C GLU A 67 -30.17 37.89 -9.67
N GLY A 68 -29.50 38.42 -8.66
CA GLY A 68 -28.05 38.48 -8.64
C GLY A 68 -27.42 37.11 -8.49
N SER A 69 -26.25 36.89 -9.06
CA SER A 69 -25.46 35.67 -8.88
C SER A 69 -24.45 35.84 -7.74
N SER A 70 -24.39 34.89 -6.79
CA SER A 70 -23.33 34.85 -5.81
C SER A 70 -22.10 34.09 -6.37
N SER A 71 -20.91 34.63 -6.15
CA SER A 71 -19.66 33.95 -6.53
C SER A 71 -19.14 33.10 -5.36
N GLY A 72 -18.94 31.84 -5.60
CA GLY A 72 -18.26 30.94 -4.65
C GLY A 72 -16.88 30.54 -5.19
N HIS A 73 -15.90 30.43 -4.30
CA HIS A 73 -14.55 29.96 -4.65
C HIS A 73 -14.25 28.63 -4.00
N GLY A 74 -13.64 27.73 -4.77
CA GLY A 74 -13.06 26.51 -4.24
C GLY A 74 -11.73 26.80 -3.54
N THR A 75 -11.42 26.06 -2.48
CA THR A 75 -10.12 26.14 -1.80
C THR A 75 -9.31 24.88 -2.05
N ILE A 76 -8.02 25.06 -2.33
CA ILE A 76 -7.03 24.01 -2.52
C ILE A 76 -6.01 24.11 -1.39
N THR A 77 -5.78 23.00 -0.69
CA THR A 77 -4.78 22.94 0.37
C THR A 77 -3.56 22.17 -0.15
N PRO A 78 -2.37 22.78 -0.18
CA PRO A 78 -1.14 22.05 -0.46
C PRO A 78 -0.80 21.15 0.74
N LEU A 79 -0.43 19.92 0.45
CA LEU A 79 0.07 18.94 1.42
C LEU A 79 1.46 18.52 0.98
N GLN A 80 2.34 18.30 1.93
CA GLN A 80 3.70 17.87 1.66
C GLN A 80 4.06 16.65 2.51
N GLU A 81 4.86 15.79 1.94
CA GLU A 81 5.40 14.60 2.58
C GLU A 81 6.89 14.50 2.33
N ASN A 82 7.63 14.18 3.37
CA ASN A 82 9.07 14.00 3.28
C ASN A 82 9.39 12.54 2.88
N THR A 83 10.48 12.37 2.14
CA THR A 83 11.01 11.04 1.85
C THR A 83 11.63 10.43 3.11
N ALA A 84 11.50 9.11 3.26
CA ALA A 84 12.20 8.33 4.26
C ALA A 84 13.31 7.52 3.60
N ILE A 85 14.42 7.32 4.30
CA ILE A 85 15.55 6.53 3.85
C ILE A 85 15.54 5.22 4.62
N ILE A 86 15.61 4.11 3.89
CA ILE A 86 15.83 2.78 4.46
C ILE A 86 17.25 2.39 4.09
N ASP A 87 18.06 2.08 5.08
CA ASP A 87 19.45 1.72 4.90
C ASP A 87 19.81 0.48 5.75
N HIS A 88 20.70 -0.34 5.24
CA HIS A 88 21.23 -1.52 5.94
C HIS A 88 22.60 -1.89 5.36
N ASP A 89 23.59 -1.92 6.21
CA ASP A 89 24.94 -2.40 5.88
C ASP A 89 25.01 -3.91 6.08
N ILE A 90 25.49 -4.62 5.05
CA ILE A 90 25.69 -6.07 5.09
C ILE A 90 27.17 -6.35 5.22
N ASP A 91 27.60 -6.71 6.43
CA ASP A 91 28.97 -7.08 6.72
C ASP A 91 29.11 -8.60 6.78
N VAL A 92 29.99 -9.17 5.97
CA VAL A 92 30.30 -10.60 5.96
C VAL A 92 31.79 -10.79 6.21
N ASP A 93 32.12 -11.52 7.29
CA ASP A 93 33.50 -11.81 7.63
C ASP A 93 34.21 -12.57 6.50
N ARG A 94 35.33 -12.04 6.05
CA ARG A 94 36.14 -12.63 4.99
C ARG A 94 36.55 -14.08 5.30
N ALA A 95 36.82 -14.42 6.55
CA ALA A 95 37.17 -15.78 6.95
C ALA A 95 35.99 -16.76 6.70
N ILE A 96 34.77 -16.30 6.80
CA ILE A 96 33.56 -17.11 6.48
C ILE A 96 33.45 -17.32 4.98
N VAL A 97 33.68 -16.27 4.18
CA VAL A 97 33.66 -16.36 2.72
C VAL A 97 34.78 -17.28 2.22
N ASP A 98 35.97 -17.19 2.80
CA ASP A 98 37.11 -18.04 2.41
C ASP A 98 36.85 -19.53 2.76
N ARG A 99 36.09 -19.84 3.80
CA ARG A 99 35.75 -21.22 4.22
C ARG A 99 34.54 -21.80 3.49
N HIS A 100 33.53 -21.00 3.22
CA HIS A 100 32.23 -21.44 2.71
C HIS A 100 31.95 -21.00 1.26
N GLY A 101 32.87 -20.25 0.65
CA GLY A 101 32.75 -19.74 -0.70
C GLY A 101 31.92 -18.45 -0.81
N PRO A 102 31.93 -17.83 -2.00
CA PRO A 102 31.25 -16.55 -2.26
C PRO A 102 29.72 -16.64 -2.14
N GLU A 103 29.15 -17.87 -2.23
CA GLU A 103 27.69 -18.08 -2.13
C GLU A 103 27.14 -17.64 -0.77
N ARG A 104 27.97 -17.67 0.27
CA ARG A 104 27.57 -17.21 1.60
C ARG A 104 27.23 -15.71 1.60
N ARG A 105 27.99 -14.91 0.88
CA ARG A 105 27.71 -13.48 0.75
C ARG A 105 26.40 -13.23 0.01
N ASN A 106 26.19 -13.95 -1.09
CA ASN A 106 24.94 -13.83 -1.86
C ASN A 106 23.71 -14.18 -0.99
N TYR A 107 23.85 -15.18 -0.12
CA TYR A 107 22.79 -15.55 0.81
C TYR A 107 22.48 -14.45 1.83
N GLU A 108 23.50 -13.80 2.39
CA GLU A 108 23.31 -12.66 3.32
C GLU A 108 22.65 -11.46 2.58
N GLU A 109 23.05 -11.18 1.35
CA GLU A 109 22.43 -10.16 0.51
C GLU A 109 20.94 -10.47 0.25
N MET A 110 20.60 -11.73 -0.03
CA MET A 110 19.20 -12.16 -0.17
C MET A 110 18.39 -11.97 1.11
N MET A 111 18.95 -12.35 2.26
CA MET A 111 18.27 -12.14 3.54
C MET A 111 18.07 -10.65 3.83
N GLY A 112 19.07 -9.81 3.54
CA GLY A 112 18.98 -8.37 3.67
C GLY A 112 17.84 -7.79 2.82
N MET A 113 17.74 -8.18 1.54
CA MET A 113 16.66 -7.72 0.66
C MET A 113 15.28 -8.17 1.14
N THR A 114 15.16 -9.38 1.66
CA THR A 114 13.91 -9.85 2.26
C THR A 114 13.55 -9.02 3.49
N GLY A 115 14.53 -8.68 4.33
CA GLY A 115 14.35 -7.79 5.49
C GLY A 115 13.87 -6.39 5.08
N PHE A 116 14.42 -5.81 4.02
CA PHE A 116 13.94 -4.54 3.45
C PHE A 116 12.45 -4.62 3.04
N GLY A 117 12.06 -5.67 2.34
CA GLY A 117 10.68 -5.86 1.91
C GLY A 117 9.70 -5.97 3.09
N GLN A 118 10.07 -6.74 4.12
CA GLN A 118 9.27 -6.88 5.33
C GLN A 118 9.15 -5.58 6.12
N LEU A 119 10.26 -4.83 6.27
CA LEU A 119 10.26 -3.54 6.92
C LEU A 119 9.37 -2.55 6.17
N PHE A 120 9.51 -2.49 4.84
CA PHE A 120 8.68 -1.64 4.01
C PHE A 120 7.19 -2.00 4.14
N ALA A 121 6.83 -3.27 3.99
CA ALA A 121 5.44 -3.72 4.09
C ALA A 121 4.83 -3.40 5.46
N THR A 122 5.59 -3.61 6.55
CA THR A 122 5.13 -3.26 7.89
C THR A 122 4.94 -1.75 8.07
N THR A 123 5.89 -0.96 7.59
CA THR A 123 5.82 0.51 7.67
C THR A 123 4.73 1.06 6.75
N PHE A 124 4.52 0.47 5.58
CA PHE A 124 3.45 0.85 4.66
C PHE A 124 2.06 0.71 5.29
N VAL A 125 1.84 -0.32 6.11
CA VAL A 125 0.56 -0.52 6.80
C VAL A 125 0.49 0.29 8.09
N LYS A 126 1.51 0.19 8.97
CA LYS A 126 1.48 0.68 10.36
C LYS A 126 2.43 1.85 10.65
N GLY A 127 3.15 2.34 9.65
CA GLY A 127 4.10 3.44 9.86
C GLY A 127 3.42 4.66 10.47
N ASP A 128 4.07 5.27 11.44
CA ASP A 128 3.59 6.47 12.12
C ASP A 128 4.76 7.41 12.39
N GLN A 129 4.75 8.53 11.68
CA GLN A 129 5.78 9.57 11.80
C GLN A 129 5.73 10.29 13.15
N SER A 130 4.60 10.25 13.87
CA SER A 130 4.49 10.82 15.20
C SER A 130 5.26 10.00 16.24
N THR A 131 5.33 8.70 16.04
CA THR A 131 6.09 7.78 16.91
C THR A 131 7.57 7.70 16.52
N ASN A 132 7.86 7.71 15.21
CA ASN A 132 9.22 7.71 14.69
C ASN A 132 9.33 8.69 13.51
N ALA A 133 9.94 9.83 13.75
CA ALA A 133 10.08 10.92 12.77
C ALA A 133 10.89 10.53 11.50
N ARG A 134 11.61 9.42 11.51
CA ARG A 134 12.41 8.93 10.37
C ARG A 134 11.59 8.05 9.42
N THR A 135 10.38 7.65 9.81
CA THR A 135 9.49 6.83 8.98
C THR A 135 8.49 7.71 8.22
N PHE A 136 7.68 7.09 7.39
CA PHE A 136 6.54 7.74 6.74
C PHE A 136 5.22 7.23 7.32
N ASN A 137 4.14 7.99 7.12
CA ASN A 137 2.81 7.60 7.58
C ASN A 137 2.23 6.49 6.71
N GLY A 138 1.92 5.36 7.33
CA GLY A 138 1.29 4.22 6.70
C GLY A 138 -0.21 4.40 6.45
N ILE A 139 -0.82 3.40 5.82
CA ILE A 139 -2.26 3.43 5.46
C ILE A 139 -3.13 3.59 6.71
N GLN A 140 -2.79 2.93 7.82
CA GLN A 140 -3.59 2.98 9.04
C GLN A 140 -3.67 4.39 9.63
N VAL A 141 -2.55 5.12 9.70
CA VAL A 141 -2.53 6.51 10.18
C VAL A 141 -3.29 7.43 9.24
N ARG A 142 -3.18 7.19 7.93
CA ARG A 142 -3.86 7.99 6.91
C ARG A 142 -5.37 7.77 6.94
N SER A 143 -5.83 6.51 7.09
CA SER A 143 -7.26 6.20 7.17
C SER A 143 -7.89 6.79 8.42
N SER A 144 -7.25 6.64 9.57
CA SER A 144 -7.67 7.27 10.83
C SER A 144 -7.79 8.78 10.73
N LYS A 145 -6.79 9.44 10.16
CA LYS A 145 -6.79 10.91 9.98
C LYS A 145 -8.01 11.41 9.19
N TYR A 146 -8.53 10.59 8.29
CA TYR A 146 -9.68 10.94 7.44
C TYR A 146 -10.98 10.26 7.87
N SER A 147 -11.03 9.66 9.08
CA SER A 147 -12.20 8.93 9.61
C SER A 147 -12.72 7.87 8.66
N ARG A 148 -11.81 7.17 7.99
CA ARG A 148 -12.13 6.08 7.05
C ARG A 148 -11.92 4.70 7.65
N ASP A 149 -11.67 4.63 8.95
CA ASP A 149 -11.53 3.37 9.67
C ASP A 149 -12.91 2.80 10.01
N ILE A 150 -13.12 1.54 9.64
CA ILE A 150 -14.32 0.79 10.01
C ILE A 150 -13.88 -0.27 11.01
N HIS A 151 -14.34 -0.10 12.24
CA HIS A 151 -14.06 -1.05 13.30
C HIS A 151 -15.16 -2.11 13.38
N ASN A 152 -14.78 -3.39 13.45
CA ASN A 152 -15.74 -4.48 13.69
C ASN A 152 -16.28 -4.49 15.14
N SER A 153 -15.54 -3.87 16.06
CA SER A 153 -15.95 -3.69 17.45
C SER A 153 -15.08 -2.66 18.13
N THR A 154 -15.62 -1.96 19.12
CA THR A 154 -14.87 -1.07 20.01
C THR A 154 -14.28 -1.81 21.22
N ALA A 155 -14.62 -3.09 21.40
CA ALA A 155 -14.07 -3.91 22.48
C ALA A 155 -12.60 -4.27 22.20
N SER A 156 -11.82 -4.42 23.28
CA SER A 156 -10.44 -4.90 23.20
C SER A 156 -10.40 -6.29 22.53
N GLY A 157 -9.53 -6.45 21.51
CA GLY A 157 -9.45 -7.68 20.73
C GLY A 157 -10.34 -7.69 19.48
N GLY A 158 -11.22 -6.71 19.32
CA GLY A 158 -12.11 -6.62 18.15
C GLY A 158 -13.21 -7.68 18.14
N ALA A 159 -13.92 -7.78 17.03
CA ALA A 159 -14.90 -8.82 16.75
C ALA A 159 -14.53 -9.55 15.44
N ALA A 160 -15.19 -10.66 15.17
CA ALA A 160 -15.05 -11.39 13.91
C ALA A 160 -15.34 -10.47 12.72
N LEU A 161 -14.66 -10.73 11.60
CA LEU A 161 -14.89 -10.00 10.36
C LEU A 161 -16.36 -10.11 9.94
N SER A 162 -16.99 -8.96 9.67
CA SER A 162 -18.40 -8.88 9.28
C SER A 162 -18.50 -8.52 7.80
N LEU A 163 -19.35 -9.24 7.07
CA LEU A 163 -19.62 -8.95 5.65
C LEU A 163 -20.17 -7.54 5.46
N ALA A 164 -21.06 -7.10 6.34
CA ALA A 164 -21.63 -5.75 6.30
C ALA A 164 -20.57 -4.64 6.47
N ASN A 165 -19.55 -4.86 7.31
CA ASN A 165 -18.47 -3.92 7.48
C ASN A 165 -17.47 -3.97 6.31
N LEU A 166 -17.27 -5.14 5.72
CA LEU A 166 -16.48 -5.28 4.50
C LEU A 166 -17.13 -4.51 3.35
N ASP A 167 -18.44 -4.66 3.13
CA ASP A 167 -19.18 -3.94 2.10
C ASP A 167 -19.14 -2.43 2.34
N LYS A 168 -19.25 -1.99 3.58
CA LYS A 168 -19.07 -0.56 3.92
C LYS A 168 -17.68 -0.07 3.55
N ALA A 169 -16.64 -0.86 3.83
CA ALA A 169 -15.26 -0.49 3.51
C ALA A 169 -15.06 -0.38 1.99
N ILE A 170 -15.56 -1.33 1.23
CA ILE A 170 -15.51 -1.33 -0.23
C ILE A 170 -16.22 -0.11 -0.80
N ASN A 171 -17.43 0.21 -0.31
CA ASN A 171 -18.22 1.35 -0.77
C ASN A 171 -17.62 2.71 -0.42
N GLN A 172 -16.74 2.80 0.58
CA GLN A 172 -16.03 4.05 0.90
C GLN A 172 -14.88 4.37 -0.06
N VAL A 173 -14.44 3.38 -0.85
CA VAL A 173 -13.35 3.54 -1.80
C VAL A 173 -13.90 3.75 -3.20
N ASN A 174 -13.43 4.79 -3.88
CA ASN A 174 -13.80 5.01 -5.27
C ASN A 174 -13.03 4.04 -6.18
N ARG A 175 -13.73 3.12 -6.82
CA ARG A 175 -13.19 2.06 -7.71
C ARG A 175 -12.15 1.18 -7.02
N PRO A 176 -12.55 0.40 -6.00
CA PRO A 176 -11.63 -0.52 -5.34
C PRO A 176 -11.19 -1.60 -6.33
N THR A 177 -9.91 -1.91 -6.37
CA THR A 177 -9.31 -2.93 -7.25
C THR A 177 -8.68 -4.06 -6.47
N HIS A 178 -8.17 -3.78 -5.27
CA HIS A 178 -7.41 -4.73 -4.47
C HIS A 178 -7.85 -4.68 -3.00
N ILE A 179 -7.82 -5.83 -2.35
CA ILE A 179 -7.96 -5.96 -0.91
C ILE A 179 -6.62 -6.46 -0.37
N ILE A 180 -6.00 -5.68 0.50
CA ILE A 180 -4.76 -6.07 1.16
C ILE A 180 -5.10 -6.61 2.54
N ALA A 181 -4.75 -7.86 2.80
CA ALA A 181 -5.01 -8.53 4.07
C ALA A 181 -3.78 -9.33 4.53
N PRO A 182 -3.53 -9.45 5.84
CA PRO A 182 -2.46 -10.32 6.33
C PRO A 182 -2.72 -11.79 5.95
N TYR A 183 -1.67 -12.54 5.63
CA TYR A 183 -1.78 -13.96 5.31
C TYR A 183 -2.52 -14.75 6.42
N LEU A 184 -2.27 -14.42 7.67
CA LEU A 184 -2.95 -15.04 8.83
C LEU A 184 -4.46 -14.74 8.90
N SER A 185 -4.98 -13.81 8.11
CA SER A 185 -6.42 -13.54 8.04
C SER A 185 -7.21 -14.52 7.18
N ARG A 186 -6.55 -15.41 6.42
CA ARG A 186 -7.20 -16.41 5.56
C ARG A 186 -8.29 -17.23 6.27
N PRO A 187 -8.09 -17.75 7.51
CA PRO A 187 -9.15 -18.45 8.23
C PRO A 187 -10.38 -17.58 8.51
N LEU A 188 -10.19 -16.28 8.74
CA LEU A 188 -11.28 -15.33 8.98
C LEU A 188 -12.13 -15.13 7.72
N TRP A 189 -11.51 -15.09 6.55
CA TRP A 189 -12.21 -15.01 5.25
C TRP A 189 -13.02 -16.27 4.97
N ILE A 190 -12.44 -17.44 5.25
CA ILE A 190 -13.13 -18.73 5.12
C ILE A 190 -14.31 -18.79 6.08
N GLN A 191 -14.14 -18.33 7.32
CA GLN A 191 -15.22 -18.27 8.31
C GLN A 191 -16.33 -17.32 7.86
N LEU A 192 -15.99 -16.14 7.33
CA LEU A 192 -16.93 -15.18 6.77
C LEU A 192 -17.75 -15.82 5.64
N ALA A 193 -17.09 -16.52 4.73
CA ALA A 193 -17.72 -17.23 3.63
C ALA A 193 -18.68 -18.35 4.10
N ARG A 194 -18.37 -19.00 5.22
CA ARG A 194 -19.18 -20.07 5.79
C ARG A 194 -20.31 -19.58 6.71
N THR A 195 -20.31 -18.32 7.10
CA THR A 195 -21.37 -17.76 7.96
C THR A 195 -22.63 -17.53 7.12
N THR A 196 -23.34 -18.58 6.88
CA THR A 196 -24.47 -18.74 5.96
C THR A 196 -25.81 -18.20 6.48
N THR A 197 -25.83 -17.25 7.37
CA THR A 197 -27.11 -16.63 7.79
C THR A 197 -27.69 -15.71 6.72
N LEU A 198 -26.98 -15.54 5.61
CA LEU A 198 -27.42 -14.81 4.42
C LEU A 198 -27.79 -15.80 3.31
N SER A 199 -28.90 -16.49 3.49
CA SER A 199 -29.56 -17.24 2.42
C SER A 199 -29.94 -16.29 1.29
N GLY A 200 -29.20 -16.35 0.19
CA GLY A 200 -29.47 -15.56 -1.03
C GLY A 200 -28.28 -14.86 -1.67
N PHE A 201 -27.12 -14.83 -1.05
CA PHE A 201 -25.92 -14.33 -1.69
C PHE A 201 -25.22 -15.46 -2.46
N VAL A 202 -25.26 -15.39 -3.78
CA VAL A 202 -24.34 -16.13 -4.63
C VAL A 202 -22.97 -15.47 -4.45
N MET A 203 -22.09 -16.12 -3.70
CA MET A 203 -20.69 -15.71 -3.65
C MET A 203 -20.11 -15.93 -5.03
N GLN A 204 -19.80 -14.87 -5.75
CA GLN A 204 -18.87 -14.97 -6.84
C GLN A 204 -17.54 -15.47 -6.27
N GLU A 205 -17.05 -16.53 -6.84
CA GLU A 205 -15.78 -17.15 -6.51
C GLU A 205 -14.71 -16.07 -6.60
N PHE A 206 -14.17 -15.65 -5.45
CA PHE A 206 -12.95 -14.87 -5.42
C PHE A 206 -11.85 -15.86 -5.80
N ASP A 207 -11.42 -15.76 -7.04
CA ASP A 207 -10.22 -16.47 -7.48
C ASP A 207 -9.03 -15.86 -6.71
N VAL A 208 -8.70 -16.53 -5.61
CA VAL A 208 -7.43 -16.31 -4.91
C VAL A 208 -6.41 -17.10 -5.71
N SER A 209 -6.09 -16.59 -6.88
CA SER A 209 -4.98 -17.07 -7.68
C SER A 209 -3.67 -16.77 -6.94
N GLY A 210 -3.39 -17.56 -5.93
CA GLY A 210 -2.06 -17.77 -5.44
C GLY A 210 -1.41 -18.80 -6.37
N ASP A 211 -0.79 -18.33 -7.41
CA ASP A 211 0.07 -19.13 -8.25
C ASP A 211 1.24 -19.63 -7.42
N ASN A 212 1.10 -20.88 -6.95
CA ASN A 212 2.21 -21.66 -6.41
C ASN A 212 2.82 -22.43 -7.59
N GLY A 213 3.72 -21.78 -8.33
CA GLY A 213 4.69 -22.42 -9.19
C GLY A 213 5.93 -22.81 -8.41
#